data_2600b62a22397c7eec0bf3475fe62839
#
_entry.id   2600b62a22397c7eec0bf3475fe62839
#
_cell.length_a   1.000
_cell.length_b   1.000
_cell.length_c   1.000
_cell.angle_alpha   90.00
_cell.angle_beta   90.00
_cell.angle_gamma   90.00
#
_symmetry.space_group_name_H-M   'P 1'
#
loop_
_entity.id
_entity.type
_entity.pdbx_description
1 polymer ?
#
loop_
_entity_poly.entity_id
_entity_poly.type
_entity_poly.pdbx_seq_one_letter_code
_entity_poly.pdbx_strand_id
1 'polypeptide(L)'
;MNGRVSTMLKRRLNDDFKKNDLRISGEQWDVILAITLHNVCTQQDLCNATSFSKTTMTRLLNALEAKGIILRDKSRVDWRSNYIRITRLGEKIREKANFIAVQTLKDSLRGLSRQEIIISQNSLKTVLNNLNEMSQKKNENEVEENIRKRREKLIRKLILHKK
;
A
#
# COMPACT_ATOMS: atom_id res chain seq x y z
N MET A 1 -20.17 0.85 9.70
CA MET A 1 -20.44 2.01 8.82
C MET A 1 -19.23 2.37 7.97
N ASN A 2 -18.02 2.45 8.53
CA ASN A 2 -16.79 2.87 7.81
C ASN A 2 -16.41 1.99 6.60
N GLY A 3 -16.54 0.66 6.67
CA GLY A 3 -16.25 -0.22 5.55
C GLY A 3 -17.13 0.02 4.33
N ARG A 4 -18.41 0.34 4.54
CA ARG A 4 -19.36 0.65 3.46
C ARG A 4 -18.98 1.95 2.73
N VAL A 5 -18.60 2.99 3.47
CA VAL A 5 -18.17 4.28 2.89
C VAL A 5 -16.93 4.08 2.02
N SER A 6 -15.90 3.38 2.53
CA SER A 6 -14.69 3.08 1.76
C SER A 6 -14.98 2.29 0.48
N THR A 7 -15.84 1.27 0.57
CA THR A 7 -16.22 0.46 -0.59
C THR A 7 -16.98 1.30 -1.63
N MET A 8 -17.93 2.13 -1.20
CA MET A 8 -18.69 3.00 -2.10
C MET A 8 -17.83 4.05 -2.76
N LEU A 9 -16.90 4.65 -2.01
CA LEU A 9 -15.97 5.64 -2.55
C LEU A 9 -15.04 5.01 -3.61
N LYS A 10 -14.49 3.83 -3.34
CA LYS A 10 -13.68 3.09 -4.33
C LYS A 10 -14.47 2.73 -5.58
N ARG A 11 -15.72 2.28 -5.42
CA ARG A 11 -16.61 1.98 -6.55
C ARG A 11 -16.87 3.24 -7.38
N ARG A 12 -17.22 4.35 -6.74
CA ARG A 12 -17.44 5.63 -7.42
C ARG A 12 -16.20 6.08 -8.19
N LEU A 13 -15.01 6.02 -7.57
CA LEU A 13 -13.75 6.36 -8.21
C LEU A 13 -13.48 5.50 -9.46
N ASN A 14 -13.74 4.19 -9.39
CA ASN A 14 -13.63 3.30 -10.55
C ASN A 14 -14.57 3.71 -11.69
N ASP A 15 -15.82 4.06 -11.36
CA ASP A 15 -16.80 4.51 -12.34
C ASP A 15 -16.38 5.84 -12.99
N ASP A 16 -15.83 6.76 -12.20
CA ASP A 16 -15.36 8.06 -12.68
C ASP A 16 -14.07 7.93 -13.52
N PHE A 17 -13.14 7.03 -13.18
CA PHE A 17 -12.01 6.68 -14.04
C PHE A 17 -12.50 6.14 -15.39
N LYS A 18 -13.43 5.20 -15.37
CA LYS A 18 -13.99 4.58 -16.57
C LYS A 18 -14.69 5.61 -17.47
N LYS A 19 -15.48 6.54 -16.90
CA LYS A 19 -16.16 7.62 -17.64
C LYS A 19 -15.19 8.59 -18.32
N ASN A 20 -13.98 8.70 -17.80
CA ASN A 20 -12.92 9.56 -18.33
C ASN A 20 -11.88 8.79 -19.17
N ASP A 21 -12.22 7.59 -19.65
CA ASP A 21 -11.33 6.71 -20.44
C ASP A 21 -9.99 6.40 -19.76
N LEU A 22 -9.98 6.41 -18.43
CA LEU A 22 -8.80 6.06 -17.66
C LEU A 22 -8.85 4.58 -17.26
N ARG A 23 -8.02 3.77 -17.91
CA ARG A 23 -8.00 2.31 -17.77
C ARG A 23 -7.19 1.84 -16.55
N ILE A 24 -7.44 2.43 -15.39
CA ILE A 24 -6.90 1.98 -14.09
C ILE A 24 -8.03 1.74 -13.10
N SER A 25 -7.77 0.89 -12.09
CA SER A 25 -8.67 0.71 -10.94
C SER A 25 -8.23 1.59 -9.76
N GLY A 26 -9.14 1.78 -8.78
CA GLY A 26 -8.81 2.46 -7.54
C GLY A 26 -7.66 1.78 -6.77
N GLU A 27 -7.57 0.44 -6.81
CA GLU A 27 -6.43 -0.27 -6.24
C GLU A 27 -5.11 0.05 -6.97
N GLN A 28 -5.15 0.13 -8.29
CA GLN A 28 -3.99 0.54 -9.09
C GLN A 28 -3.62 2.00 -8.84
N TRP A 29 -4.60 2.85 -8.61
CA TRP A 29 -4.40 4.24 -8.21
C TRP A 29 -3.69 4.35 -6.85
N ASP A 30 -4.12 3.57 -5.85
CA ASP A 30 -3.47 3.53 -4.53
C ASP A 30 -1.98 3.16 -4.66
N VAL A 31 -1.65 2.18 -5.54
CA VAL A 31 -0.25 1.77 -5.81
C VAL A 31 0.53 2.90 -6.52
N ILE A 32 -0.07 3.56 -7.52
CA ILE A 32 0.58 4.67 -8.23
C ILE A 32 0.92 5.81 -7.25
N LEU A 33 0.00 6.15 -6.34
CA LEU A 33 0.24 7.15 -5.30
C LEU A 33 1.41 6.74 -4.39
N ALA A 34 1.42 5.49 -3.92
CA ALA A 34 2.50 4.99 -3.07
C ALA A 34 3.87 5.06 -3.76
N ILE A 35 3.96 4.69 -5.05
CA ILE A 35 5.20 4.81 -5.84
C ILE A 35 5.66 6.28 -5.92
N THR A 36 4.74 7.20 -6.14
CA THR A 36 5.06 8.63 -6.29
C THR A 36 5.62 9.24 -5.00
N LEU A 37 5.15 8.79 -3.85
CA LEU A 37 5.63 9.26 -2.54
C LEU A 37 7.07 8.82 -2.22
N HIS A 38 7.51 7.70 -2.81
CA HIS A 38 8.81 7.09 -2.50
C HIS A 38 9.86 7.23 -3.60
N ASN A 39 9.52 7.85 -4.76
CA ASN A 39 10.34 8.00 -5.97
C ASN A 39 10.92 6.69 -6.54
N VAL A 40 11.58 5.90 -5.71
CA VAL A 40 12.09 4.56 -6.00
C VAL A 40 11.76 3.67 -4.80
N CYS A 41 11.06 2.58 -5.03
CA CYS A 41 10.62 1.68 -3.97
C CYS A 41 10.67 0.22 -4.42
N THR A 42 10.76 -0.66 -3.45
CA THR A 42 10.61 -2.11 -3.65
C THR A 42 9.15 -2.53 -3.49
N GLN A 43 8.82 -3.75 -3.94
CA GLN A 43 7.49 -4.30 -3.68
C GLN A 43 7.18 -4.40 -2.18
N GLN A 44 8.18 -4.64 -1.34
CA GLN A 44 7.99 -4.70 0.11
C GLN A 44 7.61 -3.33 0.69
N ASP A 45 8.26 -2.25 0.21
CA ASP A 45 7.94 -0.88 0.63
C ASP A 45 6.49 -0.54 0.28
N LEU A 46 6.03 -0.94 -0.90
CA LEU A 46 4.66 -0.74 -1.34
C LEU A 46 3.65 -1.56 -0.51
N CYS A 47 3.98 -2.79 -0.14
CA CYS A 47 3.16 -3.58 0.78
C CYS A 47 3.06 -2.91 2.16
N ASN A 48 4.15 -2.33 2.65
CA ASN A 48 4.18 -1.62 3.94
C ASN A 48 3.40 -0.29 3.89
N ALA A 49 3.48 0.42 2.76
CA ALA A 49 2.78 1.70 2.57
C ALA A 49 1.28 1.53 2.27
N THR A 50 0.86 0.35 1.85
CA THR A 50 -0.52 0.03 1.53
C THR A 50 -0.99 -1.15 2.40
N SER A 51 -2.29 -1.40 2.46
CA SER A 51 -2.82 -2.58 3.17
C SER A 51 -2.90 -3.82 2.27
N PHE A 52 -2.17 -3.86 1.14
CA PHE A 52 -2.24 -4.98 0.21
C PHE A 52 -1.29 -6.11 0.59
N SER A 53 -1.77 -7.35 0.46
CA SER A 53 -0.93 -8.55 0.58
C SER A 53 0.11 -8.62 -0.54
N LYS A 54 1.19 -9.37 -0.33
CA LYS A 54 2.22 -9.61 -1.38
C LYS A 54 1.63 -10.12 -2.68
N THR A 55 0.66 -11.05 -2.61
CA THR A 55 -0.02 -11.62 -3.78
C THR A 55 -0.82 -10.56 -4.53
N THR A 56 -1.61 -9.75 -3.81
CA THR A 56 -2.36 -8.64 -4.40
C THR A 56 -1.43 -7.61 -5.03
N MET A 57 -0.37 -7.22 -4.33
CA MET A 57 0.62 -6.27 -4.84
C MET A 57 1.29 -6.78 -6.12
N THR A 58 1.71 -8.07 -6.16
CA THR A 58 2.28 -8.66 -7.37
C THR A 58 1.33 -8.57 -8.57
N ARG A 59 0.04 -8.90 -8.38
CA ARG A 59 -0.99 -8.79 -9.42
C ARG A 59 -1.17 -7.35 -9.90
N LEU A 60 -1.22 -6.38 -8.99
CA LEU A 60 -1.38 -4.98 -9.32
C LEU A 60 -0.18 -4.43 -10.09
N LEU A 61 1.04 -4.73 -9.64
CA LEU A 61 2.27 -4.32 -10.30
C LEU A 61 2.41 -4.93 -11.69
N ASN A 62 2.11 -6.22 -11.87
CA ASN A 62 2.13 -6.87 -13.19
C ASN A 62 1.15 -6.17 -14.16
N ALA A 63 -0.04 -5.83 -13.69
CA ALA A 63 -1.02 -5.13 -14.51
C ALA A 63 -0.61 -3.69 -14.86
N LEU A 64 0.07 -2.97 -13.95
CA LEU A 64 0.59 -1.63 -14.21
C LEU A 64 1.78 -1.65 -15.16
N GLU A 65 2.67 -2.63 -15.04
CA GLU A 65 3.82 -2.84 -15.92
C GLU A 65 3.37 -3.21 -17.33
N ALA A 66 2.42 -4.14 -17.48
CA ALA A 66 1.82 -4.49 -18.77
C ALA A 66 1.16 -3.30 -19.50
N LYS A 67 0.71 -2.29 -18.74
CA LYS A 67 0.18 -1.03 -19.29
C LYS A 67 1.28 0.02 -19.56
N GLY A 68 2.53 -0.29 -19.28
CA GLY A 68 3.65 0.64 -19.40
C GLY A 68 3.61 1.82 -18.41
N ILE A 69 2.81 1.72 -17.34
CA ILE A 69 2.66 2.77 -16.32
C ILE A 69 3.85 2.81 -15.38
N ILE A 70 4.40 1.64 -15.08
CA ILE A 70 5.59 1.47 -14.24
C ILE A 70 6.65 0.65 -14.97
N LEU A 71 7.88 0.73 -14.47
CA LEU A 71 9.01 -0.13 -14.84
C LEU A 71 9.57 -0.79 -13.59
N ARG A 72 10.06 -2.01 -13.73
CA ARG A 72 10.85 -2.73 -12.74
C ARG A 72 12.29 -2.82 -13.21
N ASP A 73 13.19 -2.15 -12.51
CA ASP A 73 14.63 -2.21 -12.77
C ASP A 73 15.28 -3.14 -11.76
N LYS A 74 16.17 -4.02 -12.22
CA LYS A 74 16.99 -4.83 -11.32
C LYS A 74 17.91 -3.93 -10.51
N SER A 75 17.98 -4.15 -9.21
CA SER A 75 18.95 -3.48 -8.36
C SER A 75 20.38 -3.84 -8.82
N ARG A 76 21.24 -2.84 -8.96
CA ARG A 76 22.67 -3.06 -9.22
C ARG A 76 23.42 -3.53 -7.96
N VAL A 77 22.86 -3.29 -6.79
CA VAL A 77 23.46 -3.62 -5.49
C VAL A 77 22.98 -4.98 -4.98
N ASP A 78 21.69 -5.30 -5.17
CA ASP A 78 21.10 -6.59 -4.81
C ASP A 78 20.22 -7.08 -5.96
N TRP A 79 20.74 -8.03 -6.75
CA TRP A 79 20.06 -8.62 -7.89
C TRP A 79 18.73 -9.32 -7.53
N ARG A 80 18.47 -9.56 -6.23
CA ARG A 80 17.22 -10.14 -5.71
C ARG A 80 16.12 -9.10 -5.54
N SER A 81 16.49 -7.81 -5.54
CA SER A 81 15.56 -6.70 -5.35
C SER A 81 15.28 -6.01 -6.68
N ASN A 82 13.99 -5.83 -6.99
CA ASN A 82 13.57 -5.01 -8.11
C ASN A 82 13.09 -3.66 -7.57
N TYR A 83 13.63 -2.58 -8.11
CA TYR A 83 13.13 -1.24 -7.89
C TYR A 83 11.99 -0.93 -8.86
N ILE A 84 10.96 -0.30 -8.33
CA ILE A 84 9.76 0.07 -9.07
C ILE A 84 9.76 1.60 -9.20
N ARG A 85 9.57 2.07 -10.41
CA ARG A 85 9.44 3.49 -10.70
C ARG A 85 8.34 3.76 -11.70
N ILE A 86 7.78 4.97 -11.66
CA ILE A 86 6.78 5.42 -12.61
C ILE A 86 7.44 5.81 -13.94
N THR A 87 6.76 5.57 -15.06
CA THR A 87 7.20 5.97 -16.40
C THR A 87 6.66 7.36 -16.76
N ARG A 88 7.13 7.94 -17.88
CA ARG A 88 6.54 9.18 -18.43
C ARG A 88 5.04 9.02 -18.74
N LEU A 89 4.63 7.86 -19.24
CA LEU A 89 3.21 7.55 -19.44
C LEU A 89 2.48 7.46 -18.11
N GLY A 90 3.10 6.81 -17.12
CA GLY A 90 2.56 6.70 -15.77
C GLY A 90 2.34 8.07 -15.13
N GLU A 91 3.27 9.02 -15.29
CA GLU A 91 3.10 10.38 -14.77
C GLU A 91 1.89 11.09 -15.36
N LYS A 92 1.68 11.01 -16.69
CA LYS A 92 0.50 11.58 -17.35
C LYS A 92 -0.80 10.95 -16.83
N ILE A 93 -0.79 9.63 -16.62
CA ILE A 93 -1.94 8.90 -16.08
C ILE A 93 -2.18 9.32 -14.62
N ARG A 94 -1.12 9.47 -13.82
CA ARG A 94 -1.18 9.94 -12.43
C ARG A 94 -1.84 11.31 -12.33
N GLU A 95 -1.41 12.27 -13.17
CA GLU A 95 -1.98 13.62 -13.18
C GLU A 95 -3.48 13.62 -13.50
N LYS A 96 -3.86 12.89 -14.56
CA LYS A 96 -5.28 12.75 -14.93
C LYS A 96 -6.08 12.05 -13.82
N ALA A 97 -5.54 10.98 -13.24
CA ALA A 97 -6.19 10.23 -12.16
C ALA A 97 -6.35 11.09 -10.91
N ASN A 98 -5.32 11.87 -10.55
CA ASN A 98 -5.37 12.78 -9.41
C ASN A 98 -6.49 13.82 -9.55
N PHE A 99 -6.62 14.42 -10.72
CA PHE A 99 -7.70 15.36 -10.99
C PHE A 99 -9.08 14.72 -10.77
N ILE A 100 -9.32 13.54 -11.34
CA ILE A 100 -10.57 12.80 -11.20
C ILE A 100 -10.81 12.42 -9.73
N ALA A 101 -9.80 11.87 -9.04
CA ALA A 101 -9.92 11.46 -7.65
C ALA A 101 -10.26 12.64 -6.71
N VAL A 102 -9.65 13.80 -6.93
CA VAL A 102 -9.96 15.03 -6.18
C VAL A 102 -11.40 15.47 -6.43
N GLN A 103 -11.92 15.40 -7.65
CA GLN A 103 -13.33 15.73 -7.94
C GLN A 103 -14.28 14.74 -7.29
N THR A 104 -14.01 13.42 -7.41
CA THR A 104 -14.80 12.38 -6.76
C THR A 104 -14.86 12.60 -5.24
N LEU A 105 -13.72 12.94 -4.62
CA LEU A 105 -13.65 13.22 -3.19
C LEU A 105 -14.45 14.49 -2.81
N LYS A 106 -14.28 15.58 -3.55
CA LYS A 106 -15.02 16.82 -3.31
C LYS A 106 -16.54 16.60 -3.38
N ASP A 107 -17.00 15.85 -4.37
CA ASP A 107 -18.42 15.51 -4.50
C ASP A 107 -18.92 14.64 -3.35
N SER A 108 -18.08 13.74 -2.87
CA SER A 108 -18.40 12.86 -1.75
C SER A 108 -18.46 13.58 -0.39
N LEU A 109 -17.75 14.69 -0.28
CA LEU A 109 -17.68 15.52 0.93
C LEU A 109 -18.69 16.69 0.90
N ARG A 110 -19.56 16.76 -0.11
CA ARG A 110 -20.57 17.82 -0.23
C ARG A 110 -21.44 17.91 1.03
N GLY A 111 -21.62 19.12 1.53
CA GLY A 111 -22.41 19.38 2.75
C GLY A 111 -21.58 19.38 4.03
N LEU A 112 -20.32 19.00 3.98
CA LEU A 112 -19.42 19.13 5.13
C LEU A 112 -18.66 20.46 5.06
N SER A 113 -18.57 21.14 6.20
CA SER A 113 -17.70 22.30 6.38
C SER A 113 -16.22 21.88 6.35
N ARG A 114 -15.34 22.86 6.06
CA ARG A 114 -13.88 22.62 6.10
C ARG A 114 -13.42 22.09 7.46
N GLN A 115 -14.04 22.55 8.54
CA GLN A 115 -13.67 22.15 9.89
C GLN A 115 -14.04 20.71 10.19
N GLU A 116 -15.22 20.26 9.77
CA GLU A 116 -15.65 18.86 9.89
C GLU A 116 -14.75 17.91 9.07
N ILE A 117 -14.34 18.32 7.89
CA ILE A 117 -13.40 17.54 7.05
C ILE A 117 -12.06 17.37 7.78
N ILE A 118 -11.48 18.46 8.33
CA ILE A 118 -10.20 18.43 9.05
C ILE A 118 -10.31 17.55 10.30
N ILE A 119 -11.36 17.68 11.07
CA ILE A 119 -11.59 16.86 12.27
C ILE A 119 -11.68 15.38 11.89
N SER A 120 -12.45 15.05 10.87
CA SER A 120 -12.60 13.67 10.38
C SER A 120 -11.27 13.08 9.90
N GLN A 121 -10.48 13.85 9.15
CA GLN A 121 -9.15 13.42 8.69
C GLN A 121 -8.19 13.16 9.84
N ASN A 122 -8.13 14.05 10.83
CA ASN A 122 -7.27 13.90 12.01
C ASN A 122 -7.68 12.69 12.84
N SER A 123 -8.98 12.48 13.04
CA SER A 123 -9.50 11.32 13.78
C SER A 123 -9.13 10.00 13.08
N LEU A 124 -9.31 9.91 11.76
CA LEU A 124 -8.93 8.72 10.97
C LEU A 124 -7.42 8.49 10.99
N LYS A 125 -6.62 9.56 10.91
CA LYS A 125 -5.15 9.47 11.00
C LYS A 125 -4.71 8.93 12.36
N THR A 126 -5.31 9.37 13.44
CA THR A 126 -5.04 8.86 14.80
C THR A 126 -5.37 7.37 14.89
N VAL A 127 -6.55 6.96 14.41
CA VAL A 127 -6.93 5.53 14.39
C VAL A 127 -5.94 4.70 13.57
N LEU A 128 -5.52 5.18 12.39
CA LEU A 128 -4.54 4.50 11.54
C LEU A 128 -3.19 4.33 12.25
N ASN A 129 -2.71 5.38 12.92
CA ASN A 129 -1.45 5.33 13.66
C ASN A 129 -1.52 4.29 14.79
N ASN A 130 -2.59 4.30 15.58
CA ASN A 130 -2.79 3.34 16.67
C ASN A 130 -2.82 1.89 16.13
N LEU A 131 -3.48 1.63 15.01
CA LEU A 131 -3.52 0.30 14.39
C LEU A 131 -2.13 -0.13 13.89
N ASN A 132 -1.34 0.78 13.33
CA ASN A 132 0.03 0.50 12.89
C ASN A 132 0.93 0.15 14.08
N GLU A 133 0.86 0.89 15.19
CA GLU A 133 1.61 0.61 16.42
C GLU A 133 1.25 -0.77 17.01
N MET A 134 -0.05 -1.09 17.05
CA MET A 134 -0.50 -2.41 17.49
C MET A 134 0.05 -3.53 16.62
N SER A 135 0.12 -3.32 15.30
CA SER A 135 0.65 -4.30 14.35
C SER A 135 2.16 -4.48 14.50
N GLN A 136 2.91 -3.40 14.75
CA GLN A 136 4.36 -3.45 15.00
C GLN A 136 4.68 -4.22 16.28
N LYS A 137 4.02 -3.90 17.38
CA LYS A 137 4.19 -4.63 18.66
C LYS A 137 3.90 -6.12 18.53
N LYS A 138 2.87 -6.50 17.75
CA LYS A 138 2.57 -7.91 17.49
C LYS A 138 3.71 -8.61 16.74
N ASN A 139 4.26 -7.97 15.71
CA ASN A 139 5.38 -8.52 14.94
C ASN A 139 6.66 -8.66 15.79
N GLU A 140 6.96 -7.69 16.64
CA GLU A 140 8.10 -7.73 17.58
C GLU A 140 7.95 -8.91 18.56
N ASN A 141 6.80 -9.06 19.17
CA ASN A 141 6.50 -10.18 20.08
C ASN A 141 6.62 -11.55 19.39
N GLU A 142 6.12 -11.68 18.15
CA GLU A 142 6.24 -12.92 17.37
C GLU A 142 7.72 -13.24 17.02
N VAL A 143 8.52 -12.23 16.73
CA VAL A 143 9.96 -12.39 16.45
C VAL A 143 10.70 -12.83 17.72
N GLU A 144 10.44 -12.20 18.86
CA GLU A 144 11.04 -12.57 20.14
C GLU A 144 10.68 -14.00 20.55
N GLU A 145 9.41 -14.39 20.41
CA GLU A 145 8.97 -15.76 20.71
C GLU A 145 9.64 -16.79 19.79
N ASN A 146 9.79 -16.47 18.51
CA ASN A 146 10.49 -17.34 17.57
C ASN A 146 11.98 -17.49 17.89
N ILE A 147 12.65 -16.41 18.30
CA ILE A 147 14.06 -16.44 18.76
C ILE A 147 14.16 -17.31 20.01
N ARG A 148 13.26 -17.16 20.99
CA ARG A 148 13.23 -17.98 22.21
C ARG A 148 13.07 -19.47 21.88
N LYS A 149 12.11 -19.83 21.04
CA LYS A 149 11.89 -21.22 20.60
C LYS A 149 13.10 -21.82 19.89
N ARG A 150 13.79 -21.03 19.05
CA ARG A 150 15.04 -21.46 18.38
C ARG A 150 16.17 -21.69 19.37
N ARG A 151 16.37 -20.81 20.35
CA ARG A 151 17.36 -20.98 21.42
C ARG A 151 17.10 -22.23 22.25
N GLU A 152 15.88 -22.46 22.68
CA GLU A 152 15.49 -23.67 23.43
C GLU A 152 15.76 -24.95 22.62
N LYS A 153 15.46 -24.96 21.33
CA LYS A 153 15.73 -26.10 20.44
C LYS A 153 17.23 -26.38 20.29
N LEU A 154 18.06 -25.34 20.21
CA LEU A 154 19.53 -25.45 20.15
C LEU A 154 20.08 -26.01 21.45
N ILE A 155 19.65 -25.50 22.60
CA ILE A 155 20.06 -25.99 23.92
C ILE A 155 19.72 -27.46 24.08
N ARG A 156 18.49 -27.90 23.75
CA ARG A 156 18.10 -29.31 23.79
C ARG A 156 18.99 -30.20 22.91
N LYS A 157 19.36 -29.74 21.70
CA LYS A 157 20.26 -30.48 20.82
C LYS A 157 21.67 -30.62 21.44
N LEU A 158 22.21 -29.56 22.05
CA LEU A 158 23.52 -29.57 22.67
C LEU A 158 23.57 -30.51 23.90
N ILE A 159 22.49 -30.59 24.64
CA ILE A 159 22.39 -31.51 25.84
C ILE A 159 22.31 -32.96 25.36
N LEU A 160 21.57 -33.26 24.27
CA LEU A 160 21.41 -34.64 23.78
C LEU A 160 22.67 -35.19 23.09
N HIS A 161 23.60 -34.33 22.60
CA HIS A 161 24.85 -34.77 21.98
C HIS A 161 26.02 -34.91 22.96
N LYS A 162 25.80 -34.71 24.27
CA LYS A 162 26.79 -34.94 25.34
C LYS A 162 26.63 -36.27 26.07
N LYS A 163 25.81 -37.17 25.56
CA LYS A 163 25.73 -38.58 25.99
C LYS A 163 26.28 -39.45 24.86
#